data_3ea50080a972fe53443e67114071d4b9
#
_entry.id   3ea50080a972fe53443e67114071d4b9
#
_cell.length_a   1.000
_cell.length_b   1.000
_cell.length_c   1.000
_cell.angle_alpha   90.00
_cell.angle_beta   90.00
_cell.angle_gamma   90.00
#
_symmetry.space_group_name_H-M   'P 1'
#
loop_
_entity.id
_entity.type
_entity.pdbx_description
1 polymer ?
#
loop_
_entity_poly.entity_id
_entity_poly.type
_entity_poly.pdbx_seq_one_letter_code
_entity_poly.pdbx_strand_id
1 'polypeptide(L)'
;MSATSLTWDGRSIPGPGGLPAVAVSLTGPSLAQARTQARSAIDAGADVLELRVDLLEEAGALAAPDPLDAATVAAQVLECLRGLREAIDTTDGADAGSPVLLTCRTAAEGGRAQLDDTAYGSLLRSVLDGLTDWAPERRPVAIDVEVQRGCLPQVCTQAHALSIDVVASFHDFETTPADEVLEEVLTRMAR
;
A
#
# COMPACT_ATOMS: atom_id res chain seq x y z
N MET A 1 21.64 -19.22 3.38
CA MET A 1 21.00 -17.98 3.87
C MET A 1 19.66 -18.39 4.43
N SER A 2 19.37 -18.13 5.71
CA SER A 2 18.05 -18.39 6.29
C SER A 2 17.07 -17.40 5.67
N ALA A 3 16.01 -17.88 5.04
CA ALA A 3 14.97 -17.01 4.54
C ALA A 3 14.33 -16.30 5.73
N THR A 4 14.39 -14.99 5.77
CA THR A 4 13.70 -14.19 6.77
C THR A 4 12.21 -14.24 6.44
N SER A 5 11.40 -14.90 7.26
CA SER A 5 9.95 -14.88 7.09
C SER A 5 9.41 -13.59 7.68
N LEU A 6 8.57 -12.89 6.92
CA LEU A 6 7.74 -11.80 7.41
C LEU A 6 6.48 -12.38 8.05
N THR A 7 5.92 -11.68 9.03
CA THR A 7 4.63 -12.04 9.61
C THR A 7 3.72 -10.81 9.60
N TRP A 8 2.66 -10.88 8.80
CA TRP A 8 1.64 -9.85 8.70
C TRP A 8 0.31 -10.36 9.26
N ASP A 9 -0.22 -9.71 10.28
CA ASP A 9 -1.47 -10.10 10.98
C ASP A 9 -1.52 -11.61 11.31
N GLY A 10 -0.39 -12.16 11.81
CA GLY A 10 -0.24 -13.58 12.14
C GLY A 10 -0.01 -14.52 10.94
N ARG A 11 -0.02 -14.03 9.71
CA ARG A 11 0.27 -14.81 8.50
C ARG A 11 1.76 -14.75 8.15
N SER A 12 2.38 -15.90 8.01
CA SER A 12 3.76 -16.02 7.52
C SER A 12 3.87 -15.74 6.03
N ILE A 13 4.86 -14.95 5.63
CA ILE A 13 5.21 -14.71 4.23
C ILE A 13 6.69 -15.12 4.02
N PRO A 14 7.01 -16.16 3.24
CA PRO A 14 6.10 -17.05 2.51
C PRO A 14 5.18 -17.86 3.44
N GLY A 15 4.05 -18.30 2.90
CA GLY A 15 3.07 -19.11 3.61
C GLY A 15 3.57 -20.47 4.06
N PRO A 16 2.69 -21.31 4.68
CA PRO A 16 3.04 -22.63 5.17
C PRO A 16 3.68 -23.51 4.09
N GLY A 17 4.77 -24.21 4.44
CA GLY A 17 5.49 -25.07 3.49
C GLY A 17 6.35 -24.32 2.47
N GLY A 18 6.57 -23.01 2.63
CA GLY A 18 7.35 -22.19 1.71
C GLY A 18 6.61 -21.81 0.42
N LEU A 19 5.29 -21.96 0.39
CA LEU A 19 4.48 -21.51 -0.74
C LEU A 19 4.43 -19.98 -0.80
N PRO A 20 4.44 -19.37 -2.00
CA PRO A 20 4.24 -17.94 -2.15
C PRO A 20 2.92 -17.49 -1.53
N ALA A 21 2.92 -16.35 -0.86
CA ALA A 21 1.68 -15.68 -0.46
C ALA A 21 1.01 -15.05 -1.68
N VAL A 22 -0.32 -15.07 -1.69
CA VAL A 22 -1.14 -14.50 -2.76
C VAL A 22 -1.62 -13.12 -2.34
N ALA A 23 -1.09 -12.08 -3.00
CA ALA A 23 -1.59 -10.72 -2.86
C ALA A 23 -2.59 -10.39 -3.97
N VAL A 24 -3.73 -9.81 -3.61
CA VAL A 24 -4.77 -9.41 -4.55
C VAL A 24 -4.96 -7.90 -4.52
N SER A 25 -4.74 -7.24 -5.67
CA SER A 25 -4.97 -5.81 -5.82
C SER A 25 -6.46 -5.50 -5.99
N LEU A 26 -6.98 -4.61 -5.16
CA LEU A 26 -8.34 -4.10 -5.23
C LEU A 26 -8.34 -2.91 -6.21
N THR A 27 -8.83 -3.16 -7.42
CA THR A 27 -8.75 -2.23 -8.54
C THR A 27 -10.11 -1.60 -8.91
N GLY A 28 -11.15 -1.91 -8.14
CA GLY A 28 -12.49 -1.32 -8.33
C GLY A 28 -12.42 0.20 -8.19
N PRO A 29 -13.06 0.96 -9.11
CA PRO A 29 -12.98 2.41 -9.14
C PRO A 29 -13.72 3.11 -7.97
N SER A 30 -14.47 2.38 -7.17
CA SER A 30 -15.13 2.93 -5.97
C SER A 30 -14.85 2.07 -4.73
N LEU A 31 -14.97 2.69 -3.56
CA LEU A 31 -14.84 1.96 -2.29
C LEU A 31 -15.85 0.79 -2.18
N ALA A 32 -17.06 0.96 -2.70
CA ALA A 32 -18.07 -0.11 -2.72
C ALA A 32 -17.60 -1.32 -3.53
N GLN A 33 -16.98 -1.10 -4.68
CA GLN A 33 -16.41 -2.17 -5.51
C GLN A 33 -15.17 -2.78 -4.88
N ALA A 34 -14.27 -1.96 -4.31
CA ALA A 34 -13.10 -2.45 -3.58
C ALA A 34 -13.52 -3.36 -2.40
N ARG A 35 -14.57 -3.00 -1.66
CA ARG A 35 -15.16 -3.84 -0.58
C ARG A 35 -15.69 -5.18 -1.11
N THR A 36 -16.35 -5.16 -2.26
CA THR A 36 -16.85 -6.40 -2.89
C THR A 36 -15.70 -7.29 -3.35
N GLN A 37 -14.68 -6.70 -3.98
CA GLN A 37 -13.48 -7.43 -4.40
C GLN A 37 -12.73 -8.01 -3.19
N ALA A 38 -12.61 -7.26 -2.09
CA ALA A 38 -11.96 -7.75 -0.88
C ALA A 38 -12.62 -9.01 -0.33
N ARG A 39 -13.97 -9.02 -0.22
CA ARG A 39 -14.71 -10.21 0.21
C ARG A 39 -14.44 -11.39 -0.70
N SER A 40 -14.56 -11.19 -2.03
CA SER A 40 -14.30 -12.26 -3.00
C SER A 40 -12.86 -12.78 -2.95
N ALA A 41 -11.88 -11.89 -2.71
CA ALA A 41 -10.48 -12.28 -2.58
C ALA A 41 -10.23 -13.10 -1.30
N ILE A 42 -10.83 -12.68 -0.18
CA ILE A 42 -10.77 -13.42 1.09
C ILE A 42 -11.40 -14.82 0.93
N ASP A 43 -12.58 -14.89 0.34
CA ASP A 43 -13.28 -16.16 0.08
C ASP A 43 -12.47 -17.09 -0.84
N ALA A 44 -11.69 -16.51 -1.75
CA ALA A 44 -10.78 -17.23 -2.64
C ALA A 44 -9.43 -17.61 -2.00
N GLY A 45 -9.16 -17.19 -0.77
CA GLY A 45 -7.96 -17.53 -0.01
C GLY A 45 -6.77 -16.58 -0.26
N ALA A 46 -7.03 -15.31 -0.58
CA ALA A 46 -5.97 -14.30 -0.65
C ALA A 46 -5.29 -14.13 0.72
N ASP A 47 -3.97 -14.02 0.71
CA ASP A 47 -3.18 -13.80 1.93
C ASP A 47 -3.04 -12.31 2.26
N VAL A 48 -3.01 -11.45 1.25
CA VAL A 48 -2.83 -9.99 1.37
C VAL A 48 -3.78 -9.28 0.42
N LEU A 49 -4.39 -8.21 0.89
CA LEU A 49 -5.20 -7.31 0.07
C LEU A 49 -4.42 -6.01 -0.19
N GLU A 50 -4.19 -5.67 -1.44
CA GLU A 50 -3.60 -4.39 -1.80
C GLU A 50 -4.69 -3.37 -2.10
N LEU A 51 -4.79 -2.31 -1.28
CA LEU A 51 -5.70 -1.19 -1.55
C LEU A 51 -5.01 -0.15 -2.44
N ARG A 52 -5.43 -0.07 -3.71
CA ARG A 52 -4.98 0.89 -4.72
C ARG A 52 -5.78 2.18 -4.62
N VAL A 53 -5.31 3.12 -3.77
CA VAL A 53 -6.04 4.37 -3.54
C VAL A 53 -6.03 5.31 -4.73
N ASP A 54 -5.02 5.21 -5.60
CA ASP A 54 -4.94 5.98 -6.85
C ASP A 54 -6.04 5.62 -7.86
N LEU A 55 -6.73 4.49 -7.70
CA LEU A 55 -7.81 4.05 -8.56
C LEU A 55 -9.19 4.44 -8.05
N LEU A 56 -9.32 4.85 -6.79
CA LEU A 56 -10.60 5.14 -6.14
C LEU A 56 -11.12 6.53 -6.52
N GLU A 57 -12.40 6.60 -6.89
CA GLU A 57 -13.10 7.86 -7.17
C GLU A 57 -13.19 8.75 -5.93
N GLU A 58 -13.31 8.15 -4.74
CA GLU A 58 -13.33 8.84 -3.44
C GLU A 58 -12.00 9.56 -3.15
N ALA A 59 -10.90 9.10 -3.75
CA ALA A 59 -9.58 9.76 -3.73
C ALA A 59 -9.28 10.48 -5.05
N GLY A 60 -10.29 10.90 -5.78
CA GLY A 60 -10.19 11.47 -7.13
C GLY A 60 -9.31 12.72 -7.25
N ALA A 61 -9.06 13.41 -6.15
CA ALA A 61 -8.07 14.50 -6.10
C ALA A 61 -6.65 14.04 -6.48
N LEU A 62 -6.31 12.75 -6.31
CA LEU A 62 -5.02 12.19 -6.73
C LEU A 62 -4.81 12.22 -8.25
N ALA A 63 -5.88 12.21 -9.04
CA ALA A 63 -5.83 12.28 -10.49
C ALA A 63 -5.86 13.73 -11.03
N ALA A 64 -6.02 14.74 -10.18
CA ALA A 64 -6.07 16.13 -10.58
C ALA A 64 -4.66 16.73 -10.71
N PRO A 65 -4.42 17.59 -11.74
CA PRO A 65 -3.10 18.19 -11.94
C PRO A 65 -2.81 19.40 -11.02
N ASP A 66 -3.77 19.82 -10.20
CA ASP A 66 -3.61 20.98 -9.30
C ASP A 66 -2.91 20.58 -7.99
N PRO A 67 -2.18 21.51 -7.35
CA PRO A 67 -1.48 21.24 -6.11
C PRO A 67 -2.46 20.76 -5.04
N LEU A 68 -2.29 19.51 -4.65
CA LEU A 68 -3.12 18.85 -3.65
C LEU A 68 -2.79 19.39 -2.26
N ASP A 69 -3.83 19.73 -1.50
CA ASP A 69 -3.71 19.75 -0.05
C ASP A 69 -3.52 18.31 0.45
N ALA A 70 -2.28 17.97 0.75
CA ALA A 70 -1.91 16.62 1.17
C ALA A 70 -2.71 16.13 2.38
N ALA A 71 -3.10 17.01 3.29
CA ALA A 71 -3.89 16.65 4.46
C ALA A 71 -5.32 16.27 4.09
N THR A 72 -5.94 17.02 3.17
CA THR A 72 -7.30 16.71 2.66
C THR A 72 -7.31 15.37 1.94
N VAL A 73 -6.32 15.12 1.06
CA VAL A 73 -6.25 13.84 0.33
C VAL A 73 -5.94 12.68 1.26
N ALA A 74 -5.04 12.89 2.24
CA ALA A 74 -4.77 11.88 3.26
C ALA A 74 -6.03 11.51 4.05
N ALA A 75 -6.86 12.47 4.40
CA ALA A 75 -8.14 12.20 5.07
C ALA A 75 -9.07 11.33 4.21
N GLN A 76 -9.13 11.57 2.90
CA GLN A 76 -9.90 10.72 1.96
C GLN A 76 -9.33 9.29 1.89
N VAL A 77 -8.01 9.14 1.79
CA VAL A 77 -7.33 7.84 1.81
C VAL A 77 -7.63 7.07 3.11
N LEU A 78 -7.57 7.75 4.25
CA LEU A 78 -7.87 7.16 5.55
C LEU A 78 -9.32 6.73 5.67
N GLU A 79 -10.26 7.49 5.10
CA GLU A 79 -11.67 7.10 5.06
C GLU A 79 -11.90 5.87 4.18
N CYS A 80 -11.22 5.77 3.03
CA CYS A 80 -11.25 4.58 2.19
C CYS A 80 -10.70 3.35 2.93
N LEU A 81 -9.57 3.51 3.62
CA LEU A 81 -8.97 2.44 4.41
C LEU A 81 -9.90 1.98 5.55
N ARG A 82 -10.52 2.93 6.28
CA ARG A 82 -11.50 2.63 7.33
C ARG A 82 -12.66 1.83 6.77
N GLY A 83 -13.23 2.29 5.67
CA GLY A 83 -14.34 1.61 5.02
C GLY A 83 -13.99 0.22 4.52
N LEU A 84 -12.77 0.00 4.03
CA LEU A 84 -12.29 -1.34 3.65
C LEU A 84 -12.16 -2.25 4.88
N ARG A 85 -11.53 -1.78 5.97
CA ARG A 85 -11.40 -2.55 7.22
C ARG A 85 -12.75 -2.97 7.80
N GLU A 86 -13.74 -2.09 7.78
CA GLU A 86 -15.12 -2.45 8.20
C GLU A 86 -15.70 -3.58 7.34
N ALA A 87 -15.41 -3.60 6.04
CA ALA A 87 -15.90 -4.66 5.17
C ALA A 87 -15.19 -6.00 5.42
N ILE A 88 -13.89 -5.96 5.73
CA ILE A 88 -13.10 -7.15 6.10
C ILE A 88 -13.64 -7.74 7.41
N ASP A 89 -13.81 -6.91 8.44
CA ASP A 89 -14.27 -7.34 9.77
C ASP A 89 -15.66 -7.98 9.76
N THR A 90 -16.49 -7.66 8.76
CA THR A 90 -17.84 -8.22 8.61
C THR A 90 -17.91 -9.44 7.70
N THR A 91 -16.79 -9.92 7.17
CA THR A 91 -16.75 -11.11 6.31
C THR A 91 -16.68 -12.37 7.17
N ASP A 92 -17.67 -13.26 7.04
CA ASP A 92 -17.71 -14.54 7.74
C ASP A 92 -16.49 -15.39 7.37
N GLY A 93 -15.75 -15.86 8.38
CA GLY A 93 -14.55 -16.69 8.19
C GLY A 93 -13.26 -15.90 7.96
N ALA A 94 -13.31 -14.58 7.90
CA ALA A 94 -12.10 -13.79 8.05
C ALA A 94 -11.61 -13.96 9.49
N ASP A 95 -10.51 -14.68 9.68
CA ASP A 95 -9.72 -14.49 10.89
C ASP A 95 -9.46 -12.98 10.98
N ALA A 96 -9.81 -12.37 12.09
CA ALA A 96 -9.68 -10.94 12.31
C ALA A 96 -8.31 -10.51 11.82
N GLY A 97 -8.26 -9.75 10.68
CA GLY A 97 -7.00 -9.25 10.18
C GLY A 97 -6.52 -9.81 8.85
N SER A 98 -7.33 -9.75 7.76
CA SER A 98 -6.70 -9.86 6.44
C SER A 98 -5.70 -8.71 6.26
N PRO A 99 -4.39 -9.02 6.03
CA PRO A 99 -3.36 -8.00 5.88
C PRO A 99 -3.71 -7.04 4.74
N VAL A 100 -3.59 -5.73 4.97
CA VAL A 100 -3.81 -4.70 3.95
C VAL A 100 -2.49 -4.01 3.65
N LEU A 101 -2.04 -4.06 2.40
CA LEU A 101 -1.01 -3.21 1.82
C LEU A 101 -1.67 -1.95 1.26
N LEU A 102 -1.24 -0.78 1.70
CA LEU A 102 -1.72 0.50 1.19
C LEU A 102 -0.80 1.00 0.07
N THR A 103 -1.34 1.16 -1.13
CA THR A 103 -0.58 1.59 -2.33
C THR A 103 -1.19 2.82 -2.97
N CYS A 104 -0.38 3.86 -3.16
CA CYS A 104 -0.67 5.00 -4.02
C CYS A 104 0.30 4.98 -5.21
N ARG A 105 -0.10 4.42 -6.35
CA ARG A 105 0.75 4.33 -7.53
C ARG A 105 0.68 5.61 -8.35
N THR A 106 1.84 6.23 -8.60
CA THR A 106 1.90 7.44 -9.43
C THR A 106 1.79 7.13 -10.92
N ALA A 107 1.40 8.13 -11.70
CA ALA A 107 1.34 8.02 -13.15
C ALA A 107 2.71 7.74 -13.78
N ALA A 108 3.79 8.17 -13.15
CA ALA A 108 5.14 7.88 -13.63
C ALA A 108 5.53 6.39 -13.49
N GLU A 109 4.87 5.65 -12.60
CA GLU A 109 5.02 4.20 -12.45
C GLU A 109 3.74 3.43 -12.83
N GLY A 110 2.96 3.96 -13.79
CA GLY A 110 1.81 3.27 -14.38
C GLY A 110 0.50 3.33 -13.59
N GLY A 111 0.43 4.14 -12.55
CA GLY A 111 -0.79 4.40 -11.79
C GLY A 111 -1.58 5.61 -12.30
N ARG A 112 -2.50 6.11 -11.48
CA ARG A 112 -3.35 7.27 -11.81
C ARG A 112 -3.01 8.54 -11.03
N ALA A 113 -2.22 8.44 -9.94
CA ALA A 113 -1.91 9.60 -9.12
C ALA A 113 -0.97 10.57 -9.86
N GLN A 114 -1.43 11.80 -10.09
CA GLN A 114 -0.68 12.89 -10.75
C GLN A 114 0.10 13.67 -9.69
N LEU A 115 1.12 13.05 -9.10
CA LEU A 115 1.92 13.60 -8.02
C LEU A 115 3.37 13.77 -8.44
N ASP A 116 3.96 14.93 -8.14
CA ASP A 116 5.41 15.07 -8.13
C ASP A 116 6.03 14.44 -6.87
N ASP A 117 7.35 14.38 -6.79
CA ASP A 117 8.07 13.72 -5.69
C ASP A 117 7.76 14.35 -4.32
N THR A 118 7.59 15.68 -4.28
CA THR A 118 7.28 16.42 -3.05
C THR A 118 5.87 16.13 -2.58
N ALA A 119 4.90 16.20 -3.48
CA ALA A 119 3.49 15.92 -3.19
C ALA A 119 3.29 14.47 -2.77
N TYR A 120 3.93 13.51 -3.46
CA TYR A 120 3.91 12.10 -3.12
C TYR A 120 4.43 11.84 -1.70
N GLY A 121 5.63 12.33 -1.38
CA GLY A 121 6.21 12.17 -0.05
C GLY A 121 5.38 12.86 1.05
N SER A 122 4.78 14.02 0.75
CA SER A 122 3.90 14.74 1.67
C SER A 122 2.61 13.98 1.94
N LEU A 123 2.00 13.39 0.90
CA LEU A 123 0.81 12.56 1.02
C LEU A 123 1.06 11.35 1.93
N LEU A 124 2.11 10.57 1.65
CA LEU A 124 2.40 9.36 2.45
C LEU A 124 2.63 9.70 3.92
N ARG A 125 3.38 10.77 4.20
CA ARG A 125 3.60 11.22 5.58
C ARG A 125 2.31 11.69 6.26
N SER A 126 1.45 12.44 5.56
CA SER A 126 0.16 12.87 6.10
C SER A 126 -0.78 11.69 6.38
N VAL A 127 -0.74 10.64 5.54
CA VAL A 127 -1.48 9.39 5.81
C VAL A 127 -0.94 8.72 7.08
N LEU A 128 0.38 8.59 7.22
CA LEU A 128 1.00 8.01 8.41
C LEU A 128 0.71 8.82 9.67
N ASP A 129 0.75 10.16 9.59
CA ASP A 129 0.34 11.03 10.70
C ASP A 129 -1.09 10.75 11.15
N GLY A 130 -2.01 10.61 10.20
CA GLY A 130 -3.42 10.30 10.49
C GLY A 130 -3.67 8.88 11.02
N LEU A 131 -2.71 7.96 10.87
CA LEU A 131 -2.77 6.61 11.44
C LEU A 131 -2.26 6.54 12.88
N THR A 132 -1.67 7.61 13.42
CA THR A 132 -1.07 7.62 14.76
C THR A 132 -2.08 7.24 15.85
N ASP A 133 -3.30 7.75 15.76
CA ASP A 133 -4.37 7.50 16.74
C ASP A 133 -5.20 6.23 16.45
N TRP A 134 -4.87 5.50 15.38
CA TRP A 134 -5.56 4.25 15.07
C TRP A 134 -5.03 3.10 15.94
N ALA A 135 -5.92 2.22 16.35
CA ALA A 135 -5.53 0.96 16.99
C ALA A 135 -4.60 0.16 16.04
N PRO A 136 -3.50 -0.44 16.52
CA PRO A 136 -2.51 -1.09 15.66
C PRO A 136 -3.11 -2.12 14.69
N GLU A 137 -4.07 -2.91 15.15
CA GLU A 137 -4.77 -3.94 14.36
C GLU A 137 -5.66 -3.38 13.26
N ARG A 138 -5.93 -2.07 13.28
CA ARG A 138 -6.71 -1.37 12.24
C ARG A 138 -5.85 -0.70 11.19
N ARG A 139 -4.54 -0.58 11.44
CA ARG A 139 -3.58 0.01 10.51
C ARG A 139 -3.34 -0.93 9.32
N PRO A 140 -2.88 -0.42 8.17
CA PRO A 140 -2.32 -1.29 7.14
C PRO A 140 -1.08 -2.00 7.70
N VAL A 141 -0.82 -3.23 7.29
CA VAL A 141 0.41 -3.95 7.71
C VAL A 141 1.63 -3.41 7.02
N ALA A 142 1.45 -2.85 5.83
CA ALA A 142 2.53 -2.24 5.05
C ALA A 142 2.01 -1.08 4.19
N ILE A 143 2.93 -0.19 3.82
CA ILE A 143 2.71 0.88 2.86
C ILE A 143 3.71 0.73 1.70
N ASP A 144 3.21 0.87 0.45
CA ASP A 144 4.06 0.88 -0.74
C ASP A 144 4.71 2.25 -0.93
N VAL A 145 6.01 2.26 -1.24
CA VAL A 145 6.79 3.47 -1.49
C VAL A 145 7.62 3.32 -2.76
N GLU A 146 7.33 4.13 -3.77
CA GLU A 146 8.10 4.18 -5.00
C GLU A 146 9.50 4.73 -4.72
N VAL A 147 10.53 3.90 -4.90
CA VAL A 147 11.92 4.23 -4.55
C VAL A 147 12.48 5.42 -5.33
N GLN A 148 11.97 5.66 -6.53
CA GLN A 148 12.39 6.75 -7.40
C GLN A 148 11.98 8.14 -6.87
N ARG A 149 11.00 8.23 -5.94
CA ARG A 149 10.45 9.48 -5.41
C ARG A 149 11.30 10.13 -4.31
N GLY A 150 12.37 9.48 -3.87
CA GLY A 150 13.34 10.04 -2.92
C GLY A 150 12.84 10.21 -1.48
N CYS A 151 11.61 9.83 -1.16
CA CYS A 151 11.03 9.96 0.18
C CYS A 151 11.17 8.70 1.05
N LEU A 152 11.72 7.61 0.51
CA LEU A 152 11.78 6.31 1.17
C LEU A 152 12.34 6.35 2.61
N PRO A 153 13.51 6.99 2.91
CA PRO A 153 14.05 6.97 4.26
C PRO A 153 13.15 7.64 5.30
N GLN A 154 12.50 8.76 4.93
CA GLN A 154 11.61 9.51 5.82
C GLN A 154 10.32 8.72 6.08
N VAL A 155 9.74 8.13 5.03
CA VAL A 155 8.53 7.30 5.14
C VAL A 155 8.82 6.04 5.94
N CYS A 156 9.96 5.35 5.73
CA CYS A 156 10.38 4.20 6.53
C CYS A 156 10.46 4.54 8.02
N THR A 157 11.12 5.66 8.36
CA THR A 157 11.25 6.08 9.77
C THR A 157 9.88 6.25 10.43
N GLN A 158 8.94 6.90 9.75
CA GLN A 158 7.61 7.17 10.29
C GLN A 158 6.73 5.90 10.32
N ALA A 159 6.75 5.09 9.27
CA ALA A 159 5.99 3.84 9.18
C ALA A 159 6.42 2.85 10.27
N HIS A 160 7.73 2.65 10.44
CA HIS A 160 8.26 1.75 11.47
C HIS A 160 7.92 2.21 12.91
N ALA A 161 7.85 3.53 13.17
CA ALA A 161 7.38 4.04 14.45
C ALA A 161 5.92 3.67 14.75
N LEU A 162 5.13 3.36 13.72
CA LEU A 162 3.75 2.90 13.81
C LEU A 162 3.62 1.36 13.71
N SER A 163 4.73 0.63 13.63
CA SER A 163 4.77 -0.82 13.35
C SER A 163 4.13 -1.17 11.98
N ILE A 164 4.29 -0.30 11.00
CA ILE A 164 3.88 -0.50 9.61
C ILE A 164 5.13 -0.81 8.80
N ASP A 165 5.14 -1.93 8.07
CA ASP A 165 6.24 -2.28 7.18
C ASP A 165 6.23 -1.43 5.91
N VAL A 166 7.34 -1.41 5.18
CA VAL A 166 7.46 -0.69 3.91
C VAL A 166 7.78 -1.68 2.79
N VAL A 167 6.98 -1.63 1.73
CA VAL A 167 7.28 -2.27 0.46
C VAL A 167 7.90 -1.23 -0.45
N ALA A 168 9.21 -1.29 -0.67
CA ALA A 168 9.90 -0.44 -1.63
C ALA A 168 9.64 -0.97 -3.04
N SER A 169 9.07 -0.15 -3.92
CA SER A 169 8.66 -0.56 -5.25
C SER A 169 9.35 0.24 -6.36
N PHE A 170 9.46 -0.40 -7.51
CA PHE A 170 9.94 0.20 -8.76
C PHE A 170 9.26 -0.47 -9.95
N HIS A 171 8.72 0.33 -10.87
CA HIS A 171 8.05 -0.15 -12.07
C HIS A 171 8.50 0.63 -13.29
N ASP A 172 8.88 -0.11 -14.33
CA ASP A 172 9.14 0.41 -15.67
C ASP A 172 8.26 -0.41 -16.65
N PHE A 173 7.33 0.27 -17.32
CA PHE A 173 6.38 -0.34 -18.25
C PHE A 173 6.85 -0.25 -19.71
N GLU A 174 7.96 0.42 -19.98
CA GLU A 174 8.45 0.63 -21.35
C GLU A 174 9.59 -0.33 -21.68
N THR A 175 10.51 -0.53 -20.73
CA THR A 175 11.71 -1.37 -20.98
C THR A 175 12.10 -2.15 -19.72
N THR A 176 12.92 -3.19 -19.91
CA THR A 176 13.69 -3.77 -18.82
C THR A 176 14.97 -2.95 -18.67
N PRO A 177 15.18 -2.24 -17.55
CA PRO A 177 16.39 -1.47 -17.33
C PRO A 177 17.66 -2.32 -17.38
N ALA A 178 18.79 -1.69 -17.69
CA ALA A 178 20.09 -2.35 -17.63
C ALA A 178 20.44 -2.79 -16.19
N ASP A 179 21.29 -3.79 -16.04
CA ASP A 179 21.65 -4.39 -14.75
C ASP A 179 22.18 -3.36 -13.76
N GLU A 180 22.98 -2.40 -14.22
CA GLU A 180 23.55 -1.34 -13.39
C GLU A 180 22.46 -0.44 -12.78
N VAL A 181 21.37 -0.18 -13.53
CA VAL A 181 20.22 0.59 -13.03
C VAL A 181 19.45 -0.21 -11.98
N LEU A 182 19.25 -1.51 -12.22
CA LEU A 182 18.59 -2.40 -11.27
C LEU A 182 19.40 -2.56 -9.97
N GLU A 183 20.73 -2.66 -10.06
CA GLU A 183 21.61 -2.68 -8.89
C GLU A 183 21.55 -1.38 -8.08
N GLU A 184 21.45 -0.23 -8.75
CA GLU A 184 21.27 1.07 -8.08
C GLU A 184 19.91 1.14 -7.37
N VAL A 185 18.82 0.70 -8.02
CA VAL A 185 17.48 0.63 -7.44
C VAL A 185 17.49 -0.25 -6.19
N LEU A 186 18.03 -1.48 -6.28
CA LEU A 186 18.14 -2.40 -5.14
C LEU A 186 18.99 -1.80 -3.99
N THR A 187 20.06 -1.08 -4.32
CA THR A 187 20.91 -0.39 -3.33
C THR A 187 20.12 0.70 -2.59
N ARG A 188 19.25 1.44 -3.29
CA ARG A 188 18.36 2.44 -2.66
C ARG A 188 17.31 1.79 -1.77
N MET A 189 16.74 0.64 -2.18
CA MET A 189 15.75 -0.10 -1.40
C MET A 189 16.33 -0.69 -0.10
N ALA A 190 17.64 -0.97 -0.07
CA ALA A 190 18.33 -1.59 1.07
C ALA A 190 18.83 -0.58 2.13
N ARG A 191 18.69 0.73 1.90
CA ARG A 191 19.13 1.81 2.80
C ARG A 191 18.03 2.28 3.72
#